data_6accd89301238deb7fa70eb11b2fbe88
#
_entry.id   6accd89301238deb7fa70eb11b2fbe88
#
_cell.length_a   1.000
_cell.length_b   1.000
_cell.length_c   1.000
_cell.angle_alpha   90.00
_cell.angle_beta   90.00
_cell.angle_gamma   90.00
#
_symmetry.space_group_name_H-M   'P 1'
#
loop_
_entity.id
_entity.type
_entity.pdbx_description
1 polymer ?
#
loop_
_entity_poly.entity_id
_entity_poly.type
_entity_poly.pdbx_seq_one_letter_code
_entity_poly.pdbx_strand_id
1 'polypeptide(L)'
;ERHRHRYEVNNAYRDVLREAGLIVSGTSPDGRLVEFVELDRSLHPYFVGTQAHPELKSRPTRPHPLFVAFVGAALAYNDAERLPVDVGTGANGNSGTPVPTSPSDPVSSPVGAGAR
;
A
#
# COMPACT_ATOMS: atom_id res chain seq x y z
N GLU A 1 10.36 -18.21 -15.44
CA GLU A 1 10.94 -17.96 -14.13
C GLU A 1 11.20 -19.26 -13.36
N ARG A 2 11.97 -19.19 -12.28
CA ARG A 2 12.28 -20.33 -11.44
C ARG A 2 11.25 -20.42 -10.30
N HIS A 3 10.75 -21.64 -10.02
CA HIS A 3 9.78 -21.92 -8.98
C HIS A 3 10.38 -22.85 -7.93
N ARG A 4 10.03 -22.62 -6.65
CA ARG A 4 10.46 -23.42 -5.50
C ARG A 4 9.34 -23.71 -4.52
N HIS A 5 8.14 -23.23 -4.84
CA HIS A 5 6.98 -23.38 -3.96
C HIS A 5 6.44 -24.83 -3.96
N ARG A 6 5.80 -25.18 -2.88
CA ARG A 6 5.19 -26.49 -2.64
C ARG A 6 3.67 -26.45 -2.71
N TYR A 7 3.10 -25.27 -2.49
CA TYR A 7 1.67 -25.05 -2.46
C TYR A 7 1.27 -24.11 -3.58
N GLU A 8 0.04 -24.28 -4.05
CA GLU A 8 -0.54 -23.49 -5.13
C GLU A 8 -1.77 -22.75 -4.64
N VAL A 9 -2.13 -21.69 -5.34
CA VAL A 9 -3.41 -21.02 -5.13
C VAL A 9 -4.52 -22.02 -5.49
N ASN A 10 -5.40 -22.31 -4.54
CA ASN A 10 -6.53 -23.20 -4.81
C ASN A 10 -7.51 -22.54 -5.79
N ASN A 11 -7.70 -23.18 -6.94
CA ASN A 11 -8.55 -22.68 -8.02
C ASN A 11 -10.00 -22.44 -7.60
N ALA A 12 -10.50 -23.12 -6.55
CA ALA A 12 -11.83 -22.88 -6.02
C ALA A 12 -12.05 -21.46 -5.48
N TYR A 13 -10.97 -20.75 -5.15
CA TYR A 13 -11.03 -19.37 -4.64
C TYR A 13 -10.77 -18.30 -5.70
N ARG A 14 -10.45 -18.66 -6.93
CA ARG A 14 -10.10 -17.68 -7.99
C ARG A 14 -11.22 -16.68 -8.25
N ASP A 15 -12.47 -17.13 -8.28
CA ASP A 15 -13.60 -16.24 -8.54
C ASP A 15 -13.83 -15.28 -7.35
N VAL A 16 -13.79 -15.80 -6.12
CA VAL A 16 -13.91 -15.00 -4.90
C VAL A 16 -12.79 -13.94 -4.81
N LEU A 17 -11.56 -14.32 -5.12
CA LEU A 17 -10.42 -13.39 -5.14
C LEU A 17 -10.58 -12.31 -6.20
N ARG A 18 -11.07 -12.69 -7.39
CA ARG A 18 -11.34 -11.73 -8.48
C ARG A 18 -12.46 -10.77 -8.11
N GLU A 19 -13.55 -11.25 -7.50
CA GLU A 19 -14.64 -10.40 -7.03
C GLU A 19 -14.18 -9.43 -5.93
N ALA A 20 -13.21 -9.84 -5.12
CA ALA A 20 -12.55 -8.98 -4.12
C ALA A 20 -11.52 -8.00 -4.73
N GLY A 21 -11.34 -7.99 -6.04
CA GLY A 21 -10.45 -7.05 -6.75
C GLY A 21 -9.04 -7.55 -7.02
N LEU A 22 -8.72 -8.82 -6.68
CA LEU A 22 -7.41 -9.40 -6.99
C LEU A 22 -7.40 -9.91 -8.44
N ILE A 23 -6.51 -9.37 -9.24
CA ILE A 23 -6.35 -9.73 -10.65
C ILE A 23 -5.37 -10.89 -10.76
N VAL A 24 -5.76 -11.98 -11.40
CA VAL A 24 -4.83 -13.04 -11.81
C VAL A 24 -4.22 -12.61 -13.14
N SER A 25 -3.00 -12.06 -13.10
CA SER A 25 -2.32 -11.50 -14.27
C SER A 25 -1.38 -12.49 -14.97
N GLY A 26 -1.10 -13.62 -14.36
CA GLY A 26 -0.31 -14.67 -14.97
C GLY A 26 -0.70 -16.06 -14.51
N THR A 27 -0.68 -17.00 -15.45
CA THR A 27 -0.97 -18.42 -15.18
C THR A 27 0.06 -19.30 -15.88
N SER A 28 0.10 -20.59 -15.48
CA SER A 28 0.78 -21.62 -16.26
C SER A 28 0.19 -21.71 -17.68
N PRO A 29 0.95 -22.27 -18.66
CA PRO A 29 0.49 -22.35 -20.05
C PRO A 29 -0.87 -23.07 -20.25
N ASP A 30 -1.19 -24.00 -19.35
CA ASP A 30 -2.47 -24.69 -19.33
C ASP A 30 -3.57 -23.97 -18.54
N GLY A 31 -3.26 -22.79 -17.99
CA GLY A 31 -4.18 -21.93 -17.23
C GLY A 31 -4.56 -22.43 -15.84
N ARG A 32 -4.00 -23.56 -15.39
CA ARG A 32 -4.41 -24.19 -14.13
C ARG A 32 -3.75 -23.62 -12.89
N LEU A 33 -2.51 -23.18 -13.00
CA LEU A 33 -1.75 -22.63 -11.87
C LEU A 33 -1.73 -21.10 -11.94
N VAL A 34 -1.96 -20.47 -10.80
CA VAL A 34 -1.85 -19.01 -10.66
C VAL A 34 -0.40 -18.66 -10.37
N GLU A 35 0.24 -17.93 -11.27
CA GLU A 35 1.66 -17.58 -11.18
C GLU A 35 1.87 -16.13 -10.73
N PHE A 36 0.97 -15.24 -11.16
CA PHE A 36 1.01 -13.82 -10.84
C PHE A 36 -0.37 -13.31 -10.43
N VAL A 37 -0.37 -12.46 -9.42
CA VAL A 37 -1.55 -11.70 -8.99
C VAL A 37 -1.16 -10.24 -8.82
N GLU A 38 -2.11 -9.34 -9.06
CA GLU A 38 -1.91 -7.92 -8.89
C GLU A 38 -3.19 -7.21 -8.48
N LEU A 39 -3.07 -6.01 -7.94
CA LEU A 39 -4.18 -5.08 -7.76
C LEU A 39 -4.17 -4.07 -8.90
N ASP A 40 -5.36 -3.53 -9.22
CA ASP A 40 -5.48 -2.44 -10.15
C ASP A 40 -4.69 -1.22 -9.64
N ARG A 41 -4.02 -0.51 -10.56
CA ARG A 41 -3.19 0.65 -10.22
C ARG A 41 -3.98 1.83 -9.67
N SER A 42 -5.29 1.88 -9.88
CA SER A 42 -6.17 2.86 -9.25
C SER A 42 -6.38 2.59 -7.76
N LEU A 43 -6.20 1.34 -7.31
CA LEU A 43 -6.30 0.93 -5.91
C LEU A 43 -4.95 0.97 -5.18
N HIS A 44 -3.89 0.60 -5.89
CA HIS A 44 -2.55 0.55 -5.30
C HIS A 44 -1.49 0.83 -6.37
N PRO A 45 -0.53 1.74 -6.14
CA PRO A 45 0.45 2.16 -7.14
C PRO A 45 1.30 1.01 -7.70
N TYR A 46 1.58 0.01 -6.88
CA TYR A 46 2.27 -1.20 -7.30
C TYR A 46 2.04 -2.33 -6.29
N PHE A 47 1.16 -3.26 -6.60
CA PHE A 47 0.99 -4.50 -5.86
C PHE A 47 1.07 -5.67 -6.85
N VAL A 48 2.13 -6.47 -6.74
CA VAL A 48 2.34 -7.67 -7.54
C VAL A 48 2.80 -8.79 -6.63
N GLY A 49 2.09 -9.90 -6.66
CA GLY A 49 2.49 -11.15 -6.02
C GLY A 49 2.87 -12.19 -7.07
N THR A 50 3.93 -12.96 -6.81
CA THR A 50 4.34 -14.05 -7.70
C THR A 50 4.82 -15.25 -6.88
N GLN A 51 4.61 -16.44 -7.41
CA GLN A 51 5.20 -17.68 -6.90
C GLN A 51 6.58 -17.94 -7.49
N ALA A 52 6.97 -17.20 -8.50
CA ALA A 52 8.31 -17.26 -9.08
C ALA A 52 9.36 -16.53 -8.23
N HIS A 53 10.62 -16.81 -8.50
CA HIS A 53 11.80 -16.22 -7.88
C HIS A 53 12.56 -15.29 -8.82
N PRO A 54 12.07 -14.05 -9.07
CA PRO A 54 12.70 -13.12 -10.00
C PRO A 54 14.09 -12.67 -9.56
N GLU A 55 14.39 -12.73 -8.25
CA GLU A 55 15.72 -12.40 -7.72
C GLU A 55 16.83 -13.28 -8.28
N LEU A 56 16.51 -14.50 -8.69
CA LEU A 56 17.50 -15.42 -9.28
C LEU A 56 17.98 -14.97 -10.66
N LYS A 57 17.19 -14.15 -11.36
CA LYS A 57 17.53 -13.56 -12.67
C LYS A 57 17.94 -12.08 -12.58
N SER A 58 17.78 -11.45 -11.43
CA SER A 58 18.16 -10.06 -11.23
C SER A 58 19.67 -9.92 -11.00
N ARG A 59 20.24 -8.80 -11.51
CA ARG A 59 21.64 -8.42 -11.31
C ARG A 59 21.74 -6.91 -11.08
N PRO A 60 22.73 -6.40 -10.36
CA PRO A 60 22.88 -4.95 -10.15
C PRO A 60 22.92 -4.13 -11.44
N THR A 61 23.59 -4.67 -12.46
CA THR A 61 23.72 -4.02 -13.78
C THR A 61 22.58 -4.33 -14.75
N ARG A 62 21.71 -5.29 -14.40
CA ARG A 62 20.55 -5.71 -15.19
C ARG A 62 19.45 -6.20 -14.25
N PRO A 63 18.79 -5.28 -13.53
CA PRO A 63 17.76 -5.65 -12.58
C PRO A 63 16.54 -6.25 -13.29
N HIS A 64 15.86 -7.16 -12.60
CA HIS A 64 14.63 -7.75 -13.12
C HIS A 64 13.53 -6.68 -13.26
N PRO A 65 12.69 -6.72 -14.33
CA PRO A 65 11.66 -5.72 -14.57
C PRO A 65 10.69 -5.48 -13.41
N LEU A 66 10.34 -6.51 -12.65
CA LEU A 66 9.47 -6.37 -11.47
C LEU A 66 10.10 -5.46 -10.40
N PHE A 67 11.40 -5.56 -10.15
CA PHE A 67 12.09 -4.71 -9.19
C PHE A 67 12.25 -3.27 -9.72
N VAL A 68 12.53 -3.11 -11.00
CA VAL A 68 12.57 -1.78 -11.64
C VAL A 68 11.21 -1.07 -11.51
N ALA A 69 10.12 -1.79 -11.82
CA ALA A 69 8.77 -1.25 -11.74
C ALA A 69 8.37 -0.92 -10.30
N PHE A 70 8.71 -1.77 -9.32
CA PHE A 70 8.47 -1.52 -7.91
C PHE A 70 9.17 -0.24 -7.42
N VAL A 71 10.48 -0.13 -7.67
CA VAL A 71 11.25 1.06 -7.26
C VAL A 71 10.74 2.31 -7.96
N GLY A 72 10.42 2.23 -9.26
CA GLY A 72 9.84 3.33 -10.02
C GLY A 72 8.51 3.81 -9.45
N ALA A 73 7.61 2.88 -9.09
CA ALA A 73 6.33 3.22 -8.46
C ALA A 73 6.52 3.85 -7.07
N ALA A 74 7.46 3.33 -6.28
CA ALA A 74 7.76 3.88 -4.95
C ALA A 74 8.32 5.31 -5.02
N LEU A 75 9.20 5.59 -5.99
CA LEU A 75 9.73 6.94 -6.22
C LEU A 75 8.62 7.90 -6.66
N ALA A 76 7.79 7.49 -7.62
CA ALA A 76 6.69 8.31 -8.10
C ALA A 76 5.66 8.61 -6.99
N TYR A 77 5.38 7.64 -6.13
CA TYR A 77 4.50 7.83 -4.97
C TYR A 77 5.09 8.82 -3.98
N ASN A 78 6.37 8.69 -3.63
CA ASN A 78 7.06 9.61 -2.72
C ASN A 78 7.12 11.04 -3.28
N ASP A 79 7.33 11.20 -4.59
CA ASP A 79 7.36 12.52 -5.23
C ASP A 79 5.95 13.16 -5.28
N ALA A 80 4.90 12.37 -5.46
CA ALA A 80 3.52 12.84 -5.44
C ALA A 80 3.06 13.27 -4.03
N GLU A 81 3.56 12.64 -2.97
CA GLU A 81 3.29 13.02 -1.58
C GLU A 81 4.12 14.21 -1.08
N ARG A 82 5.19 14.55 -1.76
CA ARG A 82 5.89 15.81 -1.54
C ARG A 82 5.04 16.94 -2.09
N LEU A 83 4.09 17.42 -1.28
CA LEU A 83 3.38 18.67 -1.54
C LEU A 83 4.43 19.75 -1.80
N PRO A 84 4.20 20.66 -2.78
CA PRO A 84 5.07 21.81 -2.92
C PRO A 84 5.06 22.56 -1.58
N VAL A 85 6.20 22.57 -0.90
CA VAL A 85 6.41 23.49 0.21
C VAL A 85 6.32 24.85 -0.43
N ASP A 86 5.19 25.53 -0.21
CA ASP A 86 5.05 26.94 -0.56
C ASP A 86 6.13 27.68 0.24
N VAL A 87 7.25 27.94 -0.40
CA VAL A 87 8.29 28.83 0.09
C VAL A 87 7.70 30.23 -0.07
N GLY A 88 6.68 30.51 0.76
CA GLY A 88 6.16 31.86 0.89
C GLY A 88 7.32 32.77 1.19
N THR A 89 7.67 33.61 0.22
CA THR A 89 8.56 34.76 0.37
C THR A 89 8.07 35.55 1.58
N GLY A 90 8.77 35.41 2.71
CA GLY A 90 8.46 36.08 3.95
C GLY A 90 8.47 37.58 3.80
N ALA A 91 7.29 38.17 3.69
CA ALA A 91 7.10 39.57 4.03
C ALA A 91 6.93 39.63 5.56
N ASN A 92 7.94 40.19 6.20
CA ASN A 92 8.01 40.47 7.60
C ASN A 92 6.83 41.41 8.01
N GLY A 93 5.91 40.93 8.78
CA GLY A 93 4.80 41.66 9.37
C GLY A 93 4.56 41.19 10.81
N ASN A 94 5.31 41.80 11.72
CA ASN A 94 5.10 41.65 13.16
C ASN A 94 3.74 42.25 13.54
N SER A 95 2.78 41.45 13.96
CA SER A 95 1.66 41.86 14.80
C SER A 95 1.22 40.70 15.68
N GLY A 96 1.54 40.88 16.95
CA GLY A 96 1.15 39.94 18.01
C GLY A 96 -0.35 39.90 18.20
N THR A 97 -0.88 38.71 18.37
CA THR A 97 -2.21 38.44 18.94
C THR A 97 -2.12 37.34 19.97
N PRO A 98 -2.89 37.43 21.07
CA PRO A 98 -2.65 36.63 22.27
C PRO A 98 -3.23 35.22 22.19
N VAL A 99 -2.55 34.31 22.85
CA VAL A 99 -2.91 32.91 23.09
C VAL A 99 -4.24 32.81 23.87
N PRO A 100 -5.23 32.05 23.44
CA PRO A 100 -6.34 31.70 24.30
C PRO A 100 -5.97 30.54 25.23
N THR A 101 -6.14 30.74 26.51
CA THR A 101 -6.04 29.77 27.60
C THR A 101 -7.16 28.76 27.51
N SER A 102 -6.84 27.48 27.65
CA SER A 102 -7.77 26.34 27.78
C SER A 102 -8.65 26.48 29.05
N PRO A 103 -9.93 26.08 28.97
CA PRO A 103 -10.66 25.75 30.17
C PRO A 103 -10.55 24.27 30.51
N SER A 104 -10.29 24.06 31.80
CA SER A 104 -10.20 22.82 32.53
C SER A 104 -11.52 22.04 32.56
N ASP A 105 -11.39 20.70 32.48
CA ASP A 105 -12.46 19.72 32.76
C ASP A 105 -13.06 19.82 34.16
N PRO A 106 -14.33 19.36 34.32
CA PRO A 106 -14.61 18.59 35.52
C PRO A 106 -15.14 17.18 35.22
N VAL A 107 -14.49 16.23 35.85
CA VAL A 107 -14.95 14.87 36.15
C VAL A 107 -16.26 14.87 36.89
N SER A 108 -17.21 14.06 36.46
CA SER A 108 -18.27 13.53 37.37
C SER A 108 -18.82 12.22 36.80
N SER A 109 -18.48 11.15 37.46
CA SER A 109 -19.28 9.91 37.48
C SER A 109 -20.54 10.11 38.32
N PRO A 110 -21.62 9.35 38.10
CA PRO A 110 -22.11 8.55 39.18
C PRO A 110 -22.40 7.07 38.83
N VAL A 111 -22.06 6.28 39.79
CA VAL A 111 -22.52 4.94 40.12
C VAL A 111 -24.04 4.89 40.28
N GLY A 112 -24.68 3.82 39.78
CA GLY A 112 -26.07 3.53 39.98
C GLY A 112 -26.42 2.09 39.62
N ALA A 113 -26.45 1.27 40.57
CA ALA A 113 -26.95 -0.02 40.92
C ALA A 113 -28.44 -0.29 40.53
N GLY A 114 -28.76 -1.58 40.44
CA GLY A 114 -30.12 -2.13 40.53
C GLY A 114 -30.45 -3.15 39.45
N ALA A 115 -30.25 -4.42 39.70
CA ALA A 115 -31.22 -5.43 40.22
C ALA A 115 -32.40 -5.75 39.25
N ARG A 116 -32.41 -6.87 38.71
CA ARG A 116 -33.26 -8.09 38.76
C ARG A 116 -33.02 -8.96 37.55
#